data_db166f7dc92ce7e468e9894a10c094ef
#
_entry.id   db166f7dc92ce7e468e9894a10c094ef
#
_cell.length_a   1.000
_cell.length_b   1.000
_cell.length_c   1.000
_cell.angle_alpha   90.00
_cell.angle_beta   90.00
_cell.angle_gamma   90.00
#
_symmetry.space_group_name_H-M   'P 1'
#
loop_
_entity.id
_entity.type
_entity.pdbx_description
1 polymer ?
#
loop_
_entity_poly.entity_id
_entity_poly.type
_entity_poly.pdbx_seq_one_letter_code
_entity_poly.pdbx_strand_id
1 'polypeptide(L)'
;MKYKNLGKTDIKVSLIGLGTMTWGQQNDKHEAFEQMSYALSRGVNFFDAAEMYPVPPMHETQGDTERFIGDWFSQTGKRSEVVLATKVAGRSKDMKYLRGGPRLSADHIREAIENSLERLRTDYIDLYQIHWPERQTNFFGKRGYVHSEDDDAISIKETLRALNHLLEEGLVKQIGISNETPWGVSEYLKNADGDISSRIVTIQNVYNLLSRQFEVGLA
;
A
#
# COMPACT_ATOMS: atom_id res chain seq x y z
N MET A 1 0.88 11.95 21.25
CA MET A 1 0.88 10.73 20.42
C MET A 1 2.03 9.83 20.85
N LYS A 2 1.84 8.49 20.81
CA LYS A 2 2.95 7.54 20.97
C LYS A 2 3.46 7.10 19.60
N TYR A 3 4.76 6.81 19.50
CA TYR A 3 5.42 6.40 18.27
C TYR A 3 6.13 5.06 18.44
N LYS A 4 6.33 4.36 17.33
CA LYS A 4 7.15 3.16 17.22
C LYS A 4 7.95 3.18 15.92
N ASN A 5 8.97 2.35 15.81
CA ASN A 5 9.65 2.16 14.54
C ASN A 5 8.77 1.33 13.59
N LEU A 6 8.82 1.67 12.31
CA LEU A 6 8.19 0.91 11.24
C LEU A 6 8.98 -0.39 11.02
N GLY A 7 8.47 -1.50 11.57
CA GLY A 7 9.23 -2.76 11.58
C GLY A 7 10.60 -2.60 12.27
N LYS A 8 11.66 -3.05 11.62
CA LYS A 8 13.06 -2.95 12.10
C LYS A 8 13.81 -1.76 11.49
N THR A 9 13.11 -0.75 10.99
CA THR A 9 13.71 0.46 10.40
C THR A 9 13.82 1.58 11.42
N ASP A 10 14.53 2.65 11.05
CA ASP A 10 14.63 3.88 11.87
C ASP A 10 13.47 4.86 11.62
N ILE A 11 12.53 4.51 10.72
CA ILE A 11 11.37 5.35 10.41
C ILE A 11 10.38 5.28 11.57
N LYS A 12 10.15 6.42 12.22
CA LYS A 12 9.20 6.52 13.33
C LYS A 12 7.80 6.87 12.85
N VAL A 13 6.85 6.03 13.18
CA VAL A 13 5.42 6.21 12.86
C VAL A 13 4.59 6.33 14.13
N SER A 14 3.55 7.15 14.09
CA SER A 14 2.53 7.20 15.13
C SER A 14 1.82 5.84 15.25
N LEU A 15 1.40 5.45 16.48
CA LEU A 15 0.67 4.19 16.68
C LEU A 15 -0.69 4.18 15.98
N ILE A 16 -1.24 5.36 15.70
CA ILE A 16 -2.46 5.55 14.92
C ILE A 16 -2.05 6.05 13.54
N GLY A 17 -2.53 5.41 12.48
CA GLY A 17 -2.40 5.87 11.12
C GLY A 17 -3.68 6.55 10.62
N LEU A 18 -3.56 7.49 9.70
CA LEU A 18 -4.66 8.11 9.00
C LEU A 18 -4.96 7.29 7.73
N GLY A 19 -6.06 6.53 7.74
CA GLY A 19 -6.59 5.88 6.55
C GLY A 19 -7.34 6.90 5.68
N THR A 20 -7.23 6.76 4.37
CA THR A 20 -7.68 7.79 3.41
C THR A 20 -8.64 7.26 2.35
N MET A 21 -9.07 6.02 2.44
CA MET A 21 -9.78 5.31 1.38
C MET A 21 -11.17 5.87 1.02
N THR A 22 -11.68 6.84 1.78
CA THR A 22 -13.00 7.46 1.53
C THR A 22 -12.93 8.78 0.77
N TRP A 23 -11.72 9.36 0.64
CA TRP A 23 -11.52 10.69 0.04
C TRP A 23 -11.64 10.66 -1.49
N GLY A 24 -12.60 11.39 -2.00
CA GLY A 24 -12.98 11.41 -3.41
C GLY A 24 -14.31 10.70 -3.70
N GLN A 25 -14.90 10.07 -2.67
CA GLN A 25 -16.22 9.44 -2.74
C GLN A 25 -17.14 9.93 -1.59
N GLN A 26 -16.81 9.53 -0.35
CA GLN A 26 -17.60 9.86 0.83
C GLN A 26 -17.20 11.22 1.42
N ASN A 27 -15.96 11.62 1.21
CA ASN A 27 -15.42 12.89 1.66
C ASN A 27 -14.89 13.68 0.47
N ASP A 28 -15.15 14.97 0.47
CA ASP A 28 -14.60 15.87 -0.52
C ASP A 28 -13.16 16.31 -0.19
N LYS A 29 -12.57 17.10 -1.07
CA LYS A 29 -11.20 17.59 -0.93
C LYS A 29 -11.01 18.49 0.29
N HIS A 30 -12.00 19.30 0.63
CA HIS A 30 -11.94 20.22 1.77
C HIS A 30 -11.91 19.42 3.08
N GLU A 31 -12.80 18.45 3.23
CA GLU A 31 -12.83 17.55 4.38
C GLU A 31 -11.53 16.74 4.52
N ALA A 32 -10.97 16.25 3.39
CA ALA A 32 -9.69 15.55 3.39
C ALA A 32 -8.56 16.46 3.91
N PHE A 33 -8.52 17.73 3.50
CA PHE A 33 -7.52 18.71 3.96
C PHE A 33 -7.65 19.02 5.45
N GLU A 34 -8.86 19.16 5.94
CA GLU A 34 -9.11 19.35 7.38
C GLU A 34 -8.66 18.13 8.18
N GLN A 35 -9.00 16.91 7.72
CA GLN A 35 -8.59 15.67 8.37
C GLN A 35 -7.06 15.51 8.42
N MET A 36 -6.34 15.76 7.31
CA MET A 36 -4.87 15.70 7.27
C MET A 36 -4.25 16.72 8.23
N SER A 37 -4.73 17.96 8.18
CA SER A 37 -4.21 19.04 9.02
C SER A 37 -4.45 18.77 10.50
N TYR A 38 -5.65 18.31 10.84
CA TYR A 38 -6.00 17.93 12.21
C TYR A 38 -5.17 16.75 12.69
N ALA A 39 -5.09 15.65 11.91
CA ALA A 39 -4.32 14.47 12.26
C ALA A 39 -2.86 14.82 12.56
N LEU A 40 -2.21 15.57 11.65
CA LEU A 40 -0.82 15.99 11.84
C LEU A 40 -0.66 16.88 13.07
N SER A 41 -1.57 17.81 13.32
CA SER A 41 -1.55 18.69 14.52
C SER A 41 -1.66 17.90 15.83
N ARG A 42 -2.25 16.69 15.77
CA ARG A 42 -2.37 15.76 16.91
C ARG A 42 -1.21 14.76 16.99
N GLY A 43 -0.22 14.88 16.09
CA GLY A 43 0.97 14.05 16.02
C GLY A 43 0.76 12.73 15.28
N VAL A 44 -0.31 12.57 14.49
CA VAL A 44 -0.47 11.44 13.58
C VAL A 44 0.33 11.75 12.31
N ASN A 45 1.44 11.04 12.11
CA ASN A 45 2.35 11.27 10.98
C ASN A 45 2.33 10.14 9.94
N PHE A 46 1.58 9.07 10.14
CA PHE A 46 1.49 7.94 9.22
C PHE A 46 0.20 7.99 8.42
N PHE A 47 0.30 8.27 7.11
CA PHE A 47 -0.84 8.39 6.20
C PHE A 47 -0.83 7.20 5.24
N ASP A 48 -1.97 6.55 5.07
CA ASP A 48 -2.13 5.33 4.27
C ASP A 48 -3.10 5.55 3.11
N ALA A 49 -2.57 5.52 1.89
CA ALA A 49 -3.29 5.64 0.63
C ALA A 49 -3.20 4.37 -0.22
N ALA A 50 -3.72 4.39 -1.44
CA ALA A 50 -3.52 3.38 -2.48
C ALA A 50 -3.87 3.97 -3.86
N GLU A 51 -3.20 3.46 -4.92
CA GLU A 51 -3.44 3.92 -6.30
C GLU A 51 -4.91 3.77 -6.74
N MET A 52 -5.59 2.76 -6.22
CA MET A 52 -6.97 2.46 -6.58
C MET A 52 -8.02 3.28 -5.80
N TYR A 53 -7.60 3.96 -4.72
CA TYR A 53 -8.56 4.69 -3.89
C TYR A 53 -9.15 5.90 -4.63
N PRO A 54 -10.39 6.29 -4.30
CA PRO A 54 -11.24 5.87 -3.16
C PRO A 54 -11.98 4.54 -3.32
N VAL A 55 -12.65 4.13 -2.25
CA VAL A 55 -13.52 2.95 -2.20
C VAL A 55 -14.98 3.41 -2.00
N PRO A 56 -15.95 2.87 -2.77
CA PRO A 56 -15.83 1.83 -3.79
C PRO A 56 -15.00 2.28 -5.00
N PRO A 57 -14.19 1.35 -5.60
CA PRO A 57 -13.33 1.72 -6.71
C PRO A 57 -14.15 1.98 -7.99
N MET A 58 -13.92 3.15 -8.59
CA MET A 58 -14.56 3.58 -9.84
C MET A 58 -13.53 4.22 -10.76
N HIS A 59 -13.72 4.10 -12.07
CA HIS A 59 -12.81 4.68 -13.06
C HIS A 59 -12.71 6.21 -12.91
N GLU A 60 -13.84 6.86 -12.69
CA GLU A 60 -13.96 8.32 -12.67
C GLU A 60 -13.25 8.97 -11.49
N THR A 61 -13.16 8.27 -10.37
CA THR A 61 -12.55 8.78 -9.12
C THR A 61 -11.21 8.13 -8.79
N GLN A 62 -10.75 7.18 -9.61
CA GLN A 62 -9.49 6.49 -9.36
C GLN A 62 -8.32 7.46 -9.18
N GLY A 63 -7.62 7.31 -8.06
CA GLY A 63 -6.47 8.13 -7.70
C GLY A 63 -6.80 9.48 -7.06
N ASP A 64 -8.08 9.85 -6.87
CA ASP A 64 -8.46 11.12 -6.24
C ASP A 64 -7.90 11.25 -4.82
N THR A 65 -7.87 10.16 -4.07
CA THR A 65 -7.27 10.14 -2.74
C THR A 65 -5.79 10.58 -2.78
N GLU A 66 -4.99 10.03 -3.71
CA GLU A 66 -3.59 10.44 -3.87
C GLU A 66 -3.48 11.87 -4.40
N ARG A 67 -4.35 12.30 -5.33
CA ARG A 67 -4.39 13.70 -5.79
C ARG A 67 -4.69 14.68 -4.66
N PHE A 68 -5.62 14.36 -3.76
CA PHE A 68 -5.93 15.23 -2.61
C PHE A 68 -4.74 15.33 -1.65
N ILE A 69 -4.04 14.24 -1.39
CA ILE A 69 -2.82 14.24 -0.57
C ILE A 69 -1.72 15.07 -1.24
N GLY A 70 -1.49 14.90 -2.54
CA GLY A 70 -0.50 15.66 -3.30
C GLY A 70 -0.79 17.16 -3.32
N ASP A 71 -2.05 17.53 -3.50
CA ASP A 71 -2.49 18.93 -3.44
C ASP A 71 -2.28 19.53 -2.06
N TRP A 72 -2.56 18.78 -0.99
CA TRP A 72 -2.32 19.20 0.38
C TRP A 72 -0.83 19.38 0.67
N PHE A 73 0.03 18.47 0.21
CA PHE A 73 1.49 18.63 0.31
C PHE A 73 1.97 19.89 -0.39
N SER A 74 1.50 20.14 -1.62
CA SER A 74 1.89 21.33 -2.39
C SER A 74 1.44 22.62 -1.72
N GLN A 75 0.26 22.63 -1.10
CA GLN A 75 -0.27 23.81 -0.44
C GLN A 75 0.40 24.10 0.91
N THR A 76 0.78 23.05 1.64
CA THR A 76 1.26 23.19 3.03
C THR A 76 2.78 23.08 3.18
N GLY A 77 3.48 22.50 2.20
CA GLY A 77 4.92 22.19 2.30
C GLY A 77 5.25 21.05 3.29
N LYS A 78 4.26 20.29 3.77
CA LYS A 78 4.42 19.35 4.90
C LYS A 78 4.77 17.92 4.51
N ARG A 79 5.23 17.68 3.27
CA ARG A 79 5.59 16.32 2.81
C ARG A 79 6.58 15.62 3.75
N SER A 80 7.60 16.33 4.21
CA SER A 80 8.65 15.78 5.08
C SER A 80 8.20 15.48 6.53
N GLU A 81 7.04 16.00 6.96
CA GLU A 81 6.48 15.71 8.27
C GLU A 81 5.65 14.42 8.29
N VAL A 82 5.35 13.84 7.11
CA VAL A 82 4.48 12.69 6.93
C VAL A 82 5.28 11.48 6.47
N VAL A 83 5.07 10.35 7.12
CA VAL A 83 5.44 9.02 6.62
C VAL A 83 4.28 8.54 5.74
N LEU A 84 4.49 8.58 4.42
CA LEU A 84 3.46 8.27 3.43
C LEU A 84 3.55 6.82 2.98
N ALA A 85 2.46 6.09 3.14
CA ALA A 85 2.26 4.78 2.55
C ALA A 85 1.28 4.87 1.37
N THR A 86 1.60 4.19 0.27
CA THR A 86 0.64 3.89 -0.80
C THR A 86 0.82 2.47 -1.30
N LYS A 87 -0.05 2.02 -2.23
CA LYS A 87 -0.12 0.61 -2.59
C LYS A 87 -0.34 0.43 -4.08
N VAL A 88 0.35 -0.56 -4.67
CA VAL A 88 0.06 -1.09 -6.00
C VAL A 88 -1.04 -2.14 -5.90
N ALA A 89 -2.03 -2.05 -6.77
CA ALA A 89 -3.11 -3.03 -6.88
C ALA A 89 -2.57 -4.38 -7.35
N GLY A 90 -2.93 -5.46 -6.65
CA GLY A 90 -2.68 -6.82 -7.11
C GLY A 90 -3.58 -7.20 -8.31
N ARG A 91 -3.51 -8.45 -8.72
CA ARG A 91 -4.28 -8.96 -9.86
C ARG A 91 -5.78 -8.70 -9.71
N SER A 92 -6.39 -8.09 -10.73
CA SER A 92 -7.84 -7.90 -10.81
C SER A 92 -8.31 -7.90 -12.27
N LYS A 93 -9.41 -8.62 -12.54
CA LYS A 93 -10.09 -8.62 -13.84
C LYS A 93 -11.12 -7.50 -13.95
N ASP A 94 -11.54 -6.95 -12.83
CA ASP A 94 -12.63 -5.96 -12.75
C ASP A 94 -12.12 -4.51 -12.89
N MET A 95 -10.84 -4.27 -12.58
CA MET A 95 -10.21 -2.95 -12.65
C MET A 95 -9.46 -2.73 -13.96
N LYS A 96 -10.14 -2.90 -15.11
CA LYS A 96 -9.50 -2.75 -16.44
C LYS A 96 -8.97 -1.35 -16.72
N TYR A 97 -9.48 -0.34 -16.03
CA TYR A 97 -9.00 1.03 -16.11
C TYR A 97 -7.60 1.23 -15.49
N LEU A 98 -7.14 0.30 -14.64
CA LEU A 98 -5.77 0.23 -14.18
C LEU A 98 -4.98 -0.70 -15.10
N ARG A 99 -4.19 -0.15 -16.02
CA ARG A 99 -3.26 -0.90 -16.89
C ARG A 99 -3.88 -2.10 -17.64
N GLY A 100 -5.15 -1.99 -18.02
CA GLY A 100 -5.87 -3.09 -18.70
C GLY A 100 -6.26 -4.27 -17.81
N GLY A 101 -6.05 -4.16 -16.52
CA GLY A 101 -6.18 -5.15 -15.45
C GLY A 101 -4.87 -5.26 -14.68
N PRO A 102 -4.82 -4.78 -13.43
CA PRO A 102 -3.57 -4.69 -12.68
C PRO A 102 -2.96 -6.07 -12.42
N ARG A 103 -1.65 -6.15 -12.51
CA ARG A 103 -0.80 -7.28 -12.20
C ARG A 103 0.42 -6.81 -11.40
N LEU A 104 1.17 -7.74 -10.81
CA LEU A 104 2.41 -7.43 -10.08
C LEU A 104 3.68 -7.71 -10.90
N SER A 105 3.61 -7.51 -12.23
CA SER A 105 4.78 -7.52 -13.11
C SER A 105 5.65 -6.28 -12.91
N ALA A 106 6.90 -6.36 -13.35
CA ALA A 106 7.83 -5.23 -13.26
C ALA A 106 7.29 -3.98 -13.94
N ASP A 107 6.72 -4.11 -15.15
CA ASP A 107 6.17 -2.99 -15.92
C ASP A 107 4.96 -2.37 -15.21
N HIS A 108 4.04 -3.19 -14.69
CA HIS A 108 2.86 -2.69 -13.98
C HIS A 108 3.21 -2.02 -12.66
N ILE A 109 4.21 -2.55 -11.91
CA ILE A 109 4.70 -1.93 -10.68
C ILE A 109 5.38 -0.60 -11.00
N ARG A 110 6.18 -0.53 -12.07
CA ARG A 110 6.84 0.69 -12.53
C ARG A 110 5.81 1.77 -12.89
N GLU A 111 4.87 1.47 -13.76
CA GLU A 111 3.81 2.41 -14.14
C GLU A 111 2.97 2.86 -12.93
N ALA A 112 2.67 1.94 -12.03
CA ALA A 112 1.89 2.25 -10.82
C ALA A 112 2.60 3.27 -9.93
N ILE A 113 3.90 3.08 -9.64
CA ILE A 113 4.64 4.00 -8.77
C ILE A 113 4.82 5.36 -9.43
N GLU A 114 5.14 5.43 -10.72
CA GLU A 114 5.30 6.68 -11.45
C GLU A 114 3.99 7.51 -11.41
N ASN A 115 2.87 6.87 -11.71
CA ASN A 115 1.56 7.50 -11.62
C ASN A 115 1.19 7.92 -10.18
N SER A 116 1.58 7.15 -9.17
CA SER A 116 1.35 7.51 -7.75
C SER A 116 2.21 8.70 -7.34
N LEU A 117 3.49 8.74 -7.71
CA LEU A 117 4.39 9.87 -7.43
C LEU A 117 3.88 11.16 -8.08
N GLU A 118 3.37 11.09 -9.32
CA GLU A 118 2.77 12.24 -10.00
C GLU A 118 1.53 12.74 -9.25
N ARG A 119 0.58 11.87 -8.91
CA ARG A 119 -0.64 12.25 -8.16
C ARG A 119 -0.32 12.82 -6.79
N LEU A 120 0.64 12.20 -6.08
CA LEU A 120 1.08 12.61 -4.74
C LEU A 120 2.02 13.83 -4.74
N ARG A 121 2.51 14.25 -5.93
CA ARG A 121 3.44 15.39 -6.11
C ARG A 121 4.66 15.28 -5.20
N THR A 122 5.29 14.13 -5.22
CA THR A 122 6.47 13.81 -4.40
C THR A 122 7.43 12.93 -5.18
N ASP A 123 8.72 13.03 -4.86
CA ASP A 123 9.77 12.26 -5.53
C ASP A 123 9.99 10.88 -4.89
N TYR A 124 9.35 10.60 -3.75
CA TYR A 124 9.52 9.34 -3.04
C TYR A 124 8.30 8.95 -2.20
N ILE A 125 8.17 7.64 -1.96
CA ILE A 125 7.22 7.04 -1.03
C ILE A 125 7.97 6.43 0.15
N ASP A 126 7.51 6.65 1.39
CA ASP A 126 8.17 6.08 2.57
C ASP A 126 7.90 4.58 2.72
N LEU A 127 6.67 4.13 2.42
CA LEU A 127 6.29 2.72 2.44
C LEU A 127 5.43 2.37 1.21
N TYR A 128 5.97 1.56 0.32
CA TYR A 128 5.22 1.07 -0.84
C TYR A 128 4.75 -0.36 -0.62
N GLN A 129 3.46 -0.60 -0.75
CA GLN A 129 2.85 -1.87 -0.36
C GLN A 129 2.20 -2.57 -1.55
N ILE A 130 2.28 -3.90 -1.58
CA ILE A 130 1.41 -4.72 -2.41
C ILE A 130 0.04 -4.77 -1.74
N HIS A 131 -1.02 -4.32 -2.45
CA HIS A 131 -2.34 -4.16 -1.88
C HIS A 131 -3.03 -5.48 -1.57
N TRP A 132 -2.84 -6.49 -2.43
CA TRP A 132 -3.28 -7.88 -2.25
C TRP A 132 -2.46 -8.84 -3.12
N PRO A 133 -2.49 -10.15 -2.81
CA PRO A 133 -1.72 -11.16 -3.55
C PRO A 133 -2.03 -11.21 -5.05
N GLU A 134 -1.00 -11.46 -5.86
CA GLU A 134 -1.13 -11.74 -7.29
C GLU A 134 -1.79 -13.09 -7.55
N ARG A 135 -1.38 -14.12 -6.79
CA ARG A 135 -1.88 -15.49 -6.92
C ARG A 135 -3.32 -15.63 -6.44
N GLN A 136 -4.00 -16.67 -6.91
CA GLN A 136 -5.31 -17.02 -6.40
C GLN A 136 -5.21 -17.49 -4.95
N THR A 137 -5.79 -16.69 -4.05
CA THR A 137 -5.94 -17.00 -2.64
C THR A 137 -7.13 -16.21 -2.06
N ASN A 138 -7.52 -16.54 -0.85
CA ASN A 138 -8.59 -15.80 -0.19
C ASN A 138 -8.05 -14.55 0.52
N PHE A 139 -8.61 -13.41 0.20
CA PHE A 139 -8.37 -12.12 0.86
C PHE A 139 -9.68 -11.33 0.99
N PHE A 140 -9.69 -10.22 1.68
CA PHE A 140 -10.88 -9.39 1.96
C PHE A 140 -12.05 -10.17 2.60
N GLY A 141 -11.73 -11.14 3.48
CA GLY A 141 -12.74 -11.92 4.19
C GLY A 141 -13.42 -13.03 3.37
N LYS A 142 -12.98 -13.27 2.13
CA LYS A 142 -13.47 -14.37 1.31
C LYS A 142 -13.18 -15.71 1.98
N ARG A 143 -14.18 -16.58 2.02
CA ARG A 143 -14.08 -17.95 2.57
C ARG A 143 -14.27 -18.98 1.45
N GLY A 144 -13.88 -20.23 1.73
CA GLY A 144 -14.05 -21.31 0.76
C GLY A 144 -13.03 -21.24 -0.36
N TYR A 145 -11.77 -21.61 -0.08
CA TYR A 145 -10.71 -21.67 -1.09
C TYR A 145 -11.01 -22.75 -2.14
N VAL A 146 -10.91 -22.36 -3.41
CA VAL A 146 -10.98 -23.28 -4.55
C VAL A 146 -9.63 -23.22 -5.25
N HIS A 147 -8.95 -24.37 -5.31
CA HIS A 147 -7.66 -24.48 -6.00
C HIS A 147 -7.85 -24.34 -7.52
N SER A 148 -6.90 -23.65 -8.16
CA SER A 148 -6.79 -23.58 -9.61
C SER A 148 -5.40 -24.07 -10.01
N GLU A 149 -5.35 -25.07 -10.89
CA GLU A 149 -4.10 -25.58 -11.46
C GLU A 149 -3.51 -24.62 -12.50
N ASP A 150 -4.37 -23.81 -13.14
CA ASP A 150 -4.00 -22.86 -14.20
C ASP A 150 -3.81 -21.43 -13.63
N ASP A 151 -3.06 -21.28 -12.55
CA ASP A 151 -2.73 -19.96 -12.01
C ASP A 151 -1.51 -19.39 -12.74
N ASP A 152 -1.74 -18.46 -13.67
CA ASP A 152 -0.71 -17.69 -14.38
C ASP A 152 -0.13 -16.54 -13.53
N ALA A 153 -0.12 -16.69 -12.21
CA ALA A 153 0.32 -15.67 -11.28
C ALA A 153 1.82 -15.37 -11.45
N ILE A 154 2.14 -14.08 -11.42
CA ILE A 154 3.52 -13.60 -11.34
C ILE A 154 4.11 -14.04 -10.00
N SER A 155 5.31 -14.59 -10.03
CA SER A 155 5.94 -15.15 -8.82
C SER A 155 6.29 -14.04 -7.81
N ILE A 156 6.24 -14.38 -6.52
CA ILE A 156 6.69 -13.48 -5.44
C ILE A 156 8.14 -13.02 -5.67
N LYS A 157 8.99 -13.90 -6.18
CA LYS A 157 10.39 -13.57 -6.48
C LYS A 157 10.53 -12.50 -7.57
N GLU A 158 9.72 -12.57 -8.60
CA GLU A 158 9.69 -11.57 -9.69
C GLU A 158 9.16 -10.23 -9.18
N THR A 159 8.07 -10.25 -8.43
CA THR A 159 7.49 -9.07 -7.78
C THR A 159 8.50 -8.38 -6.85
N LEU A 160 9.23 -9.16 -6.02
CA LEU A 160 10.26 -8.62 -5.14
C LEU A 160 11.41 -7.97 -5.92
N ARG A 161 11.85 -8.55 -7.03
CA ARG A 161 12.87 -7.93 -7.89
C ARG A 161 12.42 -6.59 -8.43
N ALA A 162 11.17 -6.49 -8.89
CA ALA A 162 10.61 -5.23 -9.36
C ALA A 162 10.60 -4.17 -8.23
N LEU A 163 10.17 -4.55 -7.03
CA LEU A 163 10.17 -3.64 -5.88
C LEU A 163 11.60 -3.23 -5.44
N ASN A 164 12.58 -4.14 -5.56
CA ASN A 164 13.98 -3.82 -5.25
C ASN A 164 14.55 -2.75 -6.17
N HIS A 165 14.25 -2.78 -7.45
CA HIS A 165 14.67 -1.70 -8.35
C HIS A 165 14.12 -0.34 -7.91
N LEU A 166 12.90 -0.28 -7.37
CA LEU A 166 12.35 0.97 -6.84
C LEU A 166 13.10 1.45 -5.57
N LEU A 167 13.56 0.51 -4.72
CA LEU A 167 14.41 0.83 -3.56
C LEU A 167 15.78 1.35 -3.99
N GLU A 168 16.43 0.70 -4.96
CA GLU A 168 17.75 1.07 -5.51
C GLU A 168 17.71 2.45 -6.16
N GLU A 169 16.63 2.80 -6.84
CA GLU A 169 16.40 4.12 -7.46
C GLU A 169 15.99 5.19 -6.45
N GLY A 170 15.70 4.82 -5.20
CA GLY A 170 15.26 5.75 -4.16
C GLY A 170 13.81 6.25 -4.31
N LEU A 171 13.02 5.67 -5.22
CA LEU A 171 11.61 6.02 -5.40
C LEU A 171 10.77 5.57 -4.21
N VAL A 172 11.18 4.50 -3.53
CA VAL A 172 10.56 4.01 -2.29
C VAL A 172 11.64 3.77 -1.23
N LYS A 173 11.32 4.05 0.05
CA LYS A 173 12.26 3.81 1.15
C LYS A 173 12.11 2.42 1.75
N GLN A 174 10.90 1.91 1.82
CA GLN A 174 10.59 0.60 2.39
C GLN A 174 9.47 -0.07 1.61
N ILE A 175 9.44 -1.40 1.64
CA ILE A 175 8.38 -2.21 1.02
C ILE A 175 7.58 -2.96 2.08
N GLY A 176 6.28 -3.13 1.79
CA GLY A 176 5.35 -3.87 2.63
C GLY A 176 4.37 -4.69 1.81
N ILE A 177 3.56 -5.46 2.49
CA ILE A 177 2.49 -6.25 1.88
C ILE A 177 1.17 -6.04 2.61
N SER A 178 0.07 -6.33 1.95
CA SER A 178 -1.27 -6.21 2.53
C SER A 178 -2.15 -7.36 2.09
N ASN A 179 -3.14 -7.70 2.93
CA ASN A 179 -4.09 -8.78 2.68
C ASN A 179 -3.44 -10.14 2.34
N GLU A 180 -2.26 -10.37 2.91
CA GLU A 180 -1.45 -11.53 2.63
C GLU A 180 -1.68 -12.65 3.66
N THR A 181 -1.46 -13.88 3.23
CA THR A 181 -1.55 -15.09 4.06
C THR A 181 -0.23 -15.37 4.80
N PRO A 182 -0.24 -16.19 5.87
CA PRO A 182 0.99 -16.62 6.53
C PRO A 182 1.99 -17.30 5.58
N TRP A 183 1.49 -18.11 4.64
CA TRP A 183 2.32 -18.71 3.61
C TRP A 183 3.00 -17.66 2.72
N GLY A 184 2.24 -16.67 2.25
CA GLY A 184 2.81 -15.62 1.40
C GLY A 184 3.84 -14.77 2.13
N VAL A 185 3.59 -14.42 3.40
CA VAL A 185 4.60 -13.73 4.24
C VAL A 185 5.89 -14.54 4.31
N SER A 186 5.79 -15.85 4.57
CA SER A 186 6.96 -16.75 4.61
C SER A 186 7.72 -16.77 3.29
N GLU A 187 7.01 -16.83 2.16
CA GLU A 187 7.63 -16.82 0.83
C GLU A 187 8.28 -15.47 0.51
N TYR A 188 7.67 -14.33 0.88
CA TYR A 188 8.32 -13.02 0.74
C TYR A 188 9.62 -12.95 1.54
N LEU A 189 9.61 -13.41 2.79
CA LEU A 189 10.79 -13.39 3.66
C LEU A 189 11.89 -14.35 3.15
N LYS A 190 11.53 -15.52 2.63
CA LYS A 190 12.44 -16.51 2.07
C LYS A 190 13.08 -16.02 0.76
N ASN A 191 12.32 -15.36 -0.11
CA ASN A 191 12.82 -14.86 -1.39
C ASN A 191 13.60 -13.54 -1.28
N ALA A 192 13.67 -12.92 -0.12
CA ALA A 192 14.51 -11.75 0.12
C ALA A 192 16.03 -12.10 0.18
N ASP A 193 16.42 -13.38 0.05
CA ASP A 193 17.77 -13.94 -0.17
C ASP A 193 18.89 -13.30 0.70
N GLY A 194 18.59 -13.00 1.97
CA GLY A 194 19.58 -12.42 2.88
C GLY A 194 19.86 -10.92 2.67
N ASP A 195 19.35 -10.32 1.62
CA ASP A 195 19.41 -8.87 1.44
C ASP A 195 18.34 -8.19 2.31
N ILE A 196 18.80 -7.50 3.35
CA ILE A 196 17.93 -6.81 4.30
C ILE A 196 17.15 -5.69 3.60
N SER A 197 17.69 -5.08 2.54
CA SER A 197 17.06 -3.99 1.81
C SER A 197 15.79 -4.42 1.08
N SER A 198 15.76 -5.64 0.55
CA SER A 198 14.62 -6.23 -0.15
C SER A 198 13.57 -6.88 0.76
N ARG A 199 13.80 -6.82 2.08
CA ARG A 199 12.90 -7.47 3.04
C ARG A 199 11.65 -6.61 3.29
N ILE A 200 10.47 -7.22 3.18
CA ILE A 200 9.23 -6.57 3.62
C ILE A 200 9.34 -6.17 5.10
N VAL A 201 8.94 -4.95 5.43
CA VAL A 201 9.02 -4.42 6.79
C VAL A 201 7.68 -4.39 7.52
N THR A 202 6.57 -4.50 6.76
CA THR A 202 5.21 -4.45 7.30
C THR A 202 4.28 -5.42 6.61
N ILE A 203 3.23 -5.80 7.34
CA ILE A 203 2.01 -6.40 6.79
C ILE A 203 0.80 -5.61 7.28
N GLN A 204 -0.13 -5.30 6.37
CA GLN A 204 -1.39 -4.62 6.66
C GLN A 204 -2.57 -5.53 6.32
N ASN A 205 -3.16 -6.14 7.33
CA ASN A 205 -4.33 -7.02 7.20
C ASN A 205 -5.48 -6.52 8.07
N VAL A 206 -6.69 -6.97 7.76
CA VAL A 206 -7.88 -6.71 8.57
C VAL A 206 -7.67 -7.25 9.99
N TYR A 207 -7.82 -6.37 10.97
CA TYR A 207 -7.77 -6.73 12.38
C TYR A 207 -8.70 -5.82 13.19
N ASN A 208 -9.65 -6.41 13.89
CA ASN A 208 -10.56 -5.70 14.79
C ASN A 208 -11.19 -6.71 15.77
N LEU A 209 -12.05 -6.24 16.70
CA LEU A 209 -12.68 -7.08 17.73
C LEU A 209 -13.50 -8.26 17.16
N LEU A 210 -14.03 -8.13 15.93
CA LEU A 210 -14.83 -9.15 15.26
C LEU A 210 -14.03 -9.98 14.25
N SER A 211 -12.87 -9.49 13.81
CA SER A 211 -12.00 -10.17 12.84
C SER A 211 -10.59 -10.31 13.42
N ARG A 212 -10.32 -11.47 14.01
CA ARG A 212 -9.05 -11.76 14.71
C ARG A 212 -8.24 -12.87 14.03
N GLN A 213 -8.52 -13.16 12.77
CA GLN A 213 -7.82 -14.21 12.02
C GLN A 213 -6.31 -13.95 11.88
N PHE A 214 -5.89 -12.67 11.95
CA PHE A 214 -4.47 -12.30 11.94
C PHE A 214 -3.69 -13.01 13.05
N GLU A 215 -4.28 -13.23 14.21
CA GLU A 215 -3.63 -13.86 15.35
C GLU A 215 -3.31 -15.35 15.15
N VAL A 216 -3.96 -16.02 14.20
CA VAL A 216 -3.81 -17.48 13.99
C VAL A 216 -2.48 -17.86 13.33
N GLY A 217 -1.86 -16.97 12.59
CA GLY A 217 -0.62 -17.31 11.89
C GLY A 217 0.32 -16.15 11.57
N LEU A 218 -0.03 -14.93 11.99
CA LEU A 218 0.71 -13.71 11.67
C LEU A 218 1.07 -12.85 12.89
N ALA A 219 0.54 -13.17 14.07
CA ALA A 219 0.87 -12.50 15.32
C ALA A 219 2.05 -13.16 16.03
#